data_0c1e750377c84d51fb25e56f1d136ba4
#
_entry.id   0c1e750377c84d51fb25e56f1d136ba4
#
_cell.length_a   1.000
_cell.length_b   1.000
_cell.length_c   1.000
_cell.angle_alpha   90.00
_cell.angle_beta   90.00
_cell.angle_gamma   90.00
#
_symmetry.space_group_name_H-M   'P 1'
#
loop_
_entity.id
_entity.type
_entity.pdbx_description
1 polymer ?
#
loop_
_entity_poly.entity_id
_entity_poly.type
_entity_poly.pdbx_seq_one_letter_code
_entity_poly.pdbx_strand_id
1 'polypeptide(L)'
;HERLRVLDALGPRMPADQPRYLMGVGTPEDIVEAVRRGMDMFDCVIPTRYARSATLFTRRGKIRVTNRRYRRDFFPVDPSCTCYCCANFTRAYLHHLFNANEVLSATLAAIHNVRFYLDLVAAARTAIEVNDFTRFKNAFLEEYLRDDGQPGR
;
A
#
# COMPACT_ATOMS: atom_id res chain seq x y z
N HIS A 1 -3.78 -1.49 17.47
CA HIS A 1 -5.11 -1.61 18.09
C HIS A 1 -5.55 -0.34 18.85
N GLU A 2 -4.63 0.39 19.51
CA GLU A 2 -4.98 1.62 20.26
C GLU A 2 -5.51 2.74 19.33
N ARG A 3 -4.87 2.98 18.19
CA ARG A 3 -5.32 3.97 17.19
C ARG A 3 -6.76 3.73 16.74
N LEU A 4 -7.16 2.48 16.48
CA LEU A 4 -8.52 2.15 16.06
C LEU A 4 -9.54 2.45 17.16
N ARG A 5 -9.21 2.19 18.42
CA ARG A 5 -10.07 2.54 19.57
C ARG A 5 -10.27 4.05 19.70
N VAL A 6 -9.22 4.84 19.46
CA VAL A 6 -9.33 6.30 19.42
C VAL A 6 -10.26 6.74 18.28
N LEU A 7 -10.13 6.18 17.09
CA LEU A 7 -11.01 6.49 15.97
C LEU A 7 -12.47 6.07 16.21
N ASP A 8 -12.70 4.93 16.87
CA ASP A 8 -14.06 4.49 17.25
C ASP A 8 -14.71 5.49 18.23
N ALA A 9 -13.92 6.11 19.13
CA ALA A 9 -14.42 7.11 20.07
C ALA A 9 -14.60 8.50 19.46
N LEU A 10 -13.73 8.89 18.51
CA LEU A 10 -13.74 10.23 17.90
C LEU A 10 -14.70 10.33 16.72
N GLY A 11 -14.82 9.29 15.89
CA GLY A 11 -15.61 9.30 14.67
C GLY A 11 -17.03 9.85 14.85
N PRO A 12 -17.80 9.38 15.85
CA PRO A 12 -19.15 9.88 16.12
C PRO A 12 -19.23 11.35 16.59
N ARG A 13 -18.10 11.91 17.05
CA ARG A 13 -18.01 13.28 17.58
C ARG A 13 -17.51 14.29 16.55
N MET A 14 -16.99 13.83 15.43
CA MET A 14 -16.51 14.69 14.37
C MET A 14 -17.67 15.10 13.45
N PRO A 15 -17.64 16.34 12.88
CA PRO A 15 -18.63 16.77 11.91
C PRO A 15 -18.80 15.76 10.78
N ALA A 16 -20.04 15.41 10.42
CA ALA A 16 -20.31 14.44 9.38
C ALA A 16 -20.38 15.07 7.97
N ASP A 17 -20.56 16.37 7.91
CA ASP A 17 -20.69 17.20 6.72
C ASP A 17 -19.37 17.83 6.24
N GLN A 18 -18.25 17.52 6.92
CA GLN A 18 -16.93 18.04 6.59
C GLN A 18 -15.92 16.92 6.40
N PRO A 19 -14.91 17.11 5.52
CA PRO A 19 -13.83 16.15 5.35
C PRO A 19 -13.05 15.91 6.64
N ARG A 20 -12.78 14.65 6.95
CA ARG A 20 -12.05 14.22 8.15
C ARG A 20 -10.66 13.75 7.79
N TYR A 21 -9.67 14.46 8.28
CA TYR A 21 -8.27 14.23 7.96
C TYR A 21 -7.55 13.49 9.10
N LEU A 22 -6.96 12.33 8.79
CA LEU A 22 -6.15 11.55 9.70
C LEU A 22 -4.67 11.71 9.35
N MET A 23 -3.96 12.51 10.14
CA MET A 23 -2.56 12.84 9.91
C MET A 23 -1.61 11.69 10.28
N GLY A 24 -0.56 11.51 9.47
CA GLY A 24 0.55 10.60 9.74
C GLY A 24 0.22 9.11 9.70
N VAL A 25 -0.92 8.73 9.11
CA VAL A 25 -1.36 7.34 8.96
C VAL A 25 -1.46 7.01 7.46
N GLY A 26 -0.95 5.93 6.98
CA GLY A 26 -0.50 4.72 7.53
C GLY A 26 -0.14 3.60 6.58
N THR A 27 -0.24 2.44 7.17
CA THR A 27 -0.17 1.21 6.37
C THR A 27 -1.44 1.01 5.56
N PRO A 28 -1.43 0.20 4.48
CA PRO A 28 -2.64 -0.05 3.69
C PRO A 28 -3.83 -0.55 4.52
N GLU A 29 -3.56 -1.45 5.47
CA GLU A 29 -4.55 -1.95 6.42
C GLU A 29 -5.09 -0.88 7.37
N ASP A 30 -4.23 0.03 7.85
CA ASP A 30 -4.65 1.16 8.68
C ASP A 30 -5.58 2.13 7.91
N ILE A 31 -5.28 2.38 6.62
CA ILE A 31 -6.07 3.26 5.77
C ILE A 31 -7.49 2.70 5.58
N VAL A 32 -7.63 1.44 5.16
CA VAL A 32 -8.96 0.86 4.95
C VAL A 32 -9.77 0.74 6.24
N GLU A 33 -9.11 0.50 7.38
CA GLU A 33 -9.77 0.49 8.69
C GLU A 33 -10.16 1.90 9.17
N ALA A 34 -9.39 2.93 8.81
CA ALA A 34 -9.72 4.32 9.11
C ALA A 34 -10.85 4.86 8.22
N VAL A 35 -10.87 4.50 6.92
CA VAL A 35 -11.98 4.80 6.01
C VAL A 35 -13.30 4.21 6.54
N ARG A 36 -13.29 2.97 7.03
CA ARG A 36 -14.46 2.35 7.67
C ARG A 36 -15.00 3.17 8.85
N ARG A 37 -14.13 3.94 9.50
CA ARG A 37 -14.47 4.80 10.65
C ARG A 37 -14.77 6.24 10.25
N GLY A 38 -14.93 6.50 8.95
CA GLY A 38 -15.31 7.80 8.41
C GLY A 38 -14.16 8.78 8.25
N MET A 39 -12.92 8.32 8.08
CA MET A 39 -11.80 9.18 7.70
C MET A 39 -11.72 9.28 6.17
N ASP A 40 -11.50 10.50 5.65
CA ASP A 40 -11.56 10.82 4.23
C ASP A 40 -10.19 11.12 3.63
N MET A 41 -9.27 11.67 4.41
CA MET A 41 -7.98 12.17 3.92
C MET A 41 -6.83 11.67 4.80
N PHE A 42 -5.69 11.40 4.15
CA PHE A 42 -4.51 10.82 4.78
C PHE A 42 -3.24 11.45 4.25
N ASP A 43 -2.20 11.52 5.08
CA ASP A 43 -0.81 11.67 4.66
C ASP A 43 0.07 10.67 5.39
N CYS A 44 1.10 10.19 4.73
CA CYS A 44 2.14 9.42 5.39
C CYS A 44 3.41 9.31 4.56
N VAL A 45 4.53 9.09 5.25
CA VAL A 45 5.84 8.88 4.61
C VAL A 45 6.06 7.42 4.17
N ILE A 46 5.16 6.51 4.52
CA ILE A 46 5.34 5.06 4.34
C ILE A 46 5.65 4.68 2.88
N PRO A 47 4.90 5.15 1.86
CA PRO A 47 5.16 4.75 0.49
C PRO A 47 6.60 5.01 0.05
N THR A 48 7.09 6.23 0.28
CA THR A 48 8.44 6.65 -0.12
C THR A 48 9.53 6.17 0.83
N ARG A 49 9.24 6.12 2.14
CA ARG A 49 10.18 5.59 3.13
C ARG A 49 10.47 4.11 2.90
N TYR A 50 9.44 3.31 2.66
CA TYR A 50 9.58 1.88 2.38
C TYR A 50 10.24 1.63 1.02
N ALA A 51 9.95 2.46 0.02
CA ALA A 51 10.64 2.44 -1.27
C ALA A 51 12.16 2.55 -1.09
N ARG A 52 12.64 3.52 -0.30
CA ARG A 52 14.07 3.68 -0.02
C ARG A 52 14.70 2.50 0.73
N SER A 53 13.92 1.73 1.45
CA SER A 53 14.37 0.51 2.14
C SER A 53 14.10 -0.78 1.35
N ALA A 54 13.92 -0.68 0.03
CA ALA A 54 13.67 -1.80 -0.89
C ALA A 54 12.40 -2.60 -0.57
N THR A 55 11.44 -2.01 0.14
CA THR A 55 10.14 -2.61 0.45
C THR A 55 9.07 -2.05 -0.47
N LEU A 56 8.40 -2.92 -1.22
CA LEU A 56 7.36 -2.58 -2.17
C LEU A 56 6.03 -3.23 -1.75
N PHE A 57 4.94 -2.51 -2.01
CA PHE A 57 3.58 -2.98 -1.71
C PHE A 57 3.01 -3.72 -2.93
N THR A 58 2.35 -4.83 -2.69
CA THR A 58 1.62 -5.58 -3.72
C THR A 58 0.24 -5.93 -3.19
N ARG A 59 -0.66 -6.42 -4.05
CA ARG A 59 -1.95 -6.93 -3.60
C ARG A 59 -1.84 -8.05 -2.56
N ARG A 60 -0.75 -8.81 -2.59
CA ARG A 60 -0.47 -9.91 -1.66
C ARG A 60 0.49 -9.52 -0.53
N GLY A 61 0.44 -8.27 -0.10
CA GLY A 61 1.28 -7.76 0.97
C GLY A 61 2.59 -7.15 0.49
N LYS A 62 3.54 -7.02 1.41
CA LYS A 62 4.83 -6.37 1.17
C LYS A 62 5.86 -7.36 0.65
N ILE A 63 6.69 -6.93 -0.28
CA ILE A 63 7.87 -7.68 -0.70
C ILE A 63 9.13 -6.85 -0.44
N ARG A 64 10.22 -7.51 -0.02
CA ARG A 64 11.55 -6.91 0.04
C ARG A 64 12.35 -7.35 -1.17
N VAL A 65 12.50 -6.45 -2.16
CA VAL A 65 13.05 -6.80 -3.48
C VAL A 65 14.54 -7.18 -3.44
N THR A 66 15.26 -6.83 -2.38
CA THR A 66 16.66 -7.30 -2.15
C THR A 66 16.76 -8.80 -1.76
N ASN A 67 15.64 -9.46 -1.50
CA ASN A 67 15.66 -10.89 -1.20
C ASN A 67 16.19 -11.67 -2.43
N ARG A 68 17.08 -12.65 -2.19
CA ARG A 68 17.77 -13.46 -3.22
C ARG A 68 16.81 -14.13 -4.21
N ARG A 69 15.61 -14.46 -3.83
CA ARG A 69 14.59 -15.07 -4.71
C ARG A 69 14.24 -14.19 -5.91
N TYR A 70 14.36 -12.86 -5.79
CA TYR A 70 14.05 -11.91 -6.87
C TYR A 70 15.21 -11.69 -7.85
N ARG A 71 16.40 -12.28 -7.60
CA ARG A 71 17.58 -12.11 -8.45
C ARG A 71 17.35 -12.52 -9.91
N ARG A 72 16.45 -13.49 -10.15
CA ARG A 72 16.09 -13.98 -11.48
C ARG A 72 14.58 -13.98 -11.70
N ASP A 73 13.87 -13.08 -11.05
CA ASP A 73 12.42 -12.93 -11.18
C ASP A 73 12.11 -11.82 -12.22
N PHE A 74 11.78 -12.23 -13.42
CA PHE A 74 11.52 -11.33 -14.55
C PHE A 74 10.07 -10.83 -14.61
N PHE A 75 9.28 -11.06 -13.58
CA PHE A 75 7.95 -10.48 -13.46
C PHE A 75 7.99 -9.03 -12.91
N PRO A 76 6.96 -8.20 -13.19
CA PRO A 76 6.83 -6.89 -12.57
C PRO A 76 6.63 -7.00 -11.05
N VAL A 77 6.77 -5.88 -10.34
CA VAL A 77 6.54 -5.84 -8.88
C VAL A 77 5.17 -6.39 -8.52
N ASP A 78 4.14 -5.92 -9.22
CA ASP A 78 2.78 -6.45 -9.13
C ASP A 78 2.22 -6.60 -10.55
N PRO A 79 1.83 -7.82 -10.98
CA PRO A 79 1.31 -8.07 -12.33
C PRO A 79 0.02 -7.31 -12.66
N SER A 80 -0.75 -6.90 -11.64
CA SER A 80 -1.97 -6.12 -11.82
C SER A 80 -1.75 -4.61 -11.87
N CYS A 81 -0.53 -4.14 -11.58
CA CYS A 81 -0.19 -2.73 -11.53
C CYS A 81 0.28 -2.21 -12.89
N THR A 82 -0.28 -1.09 -13.32
CA THR A 82 0.05 -0.43 -14.60
C THR A 82 0.98 0.78 -14.45
N CYS A 83 1.61 0.97 -13.29
CA CYS A 83 2.54 2.10 -13.10
C CYS A 83 3.76 1.97 -13.99
N TYR A 84 4.46 3.09 -14.20
CA TYR A 84 5.68 3.13 -15.02
C TYR A 84 6.72 2.07 -14.61
N CYS A 85 6.90 1.84 -13.31
CA CYS A 85 7.82 0.82 -12.83
C CYS A 85 7.39 -0.59 -13.27
N CYS A 86 6.14 -0.98 -13.05
CA CYS A 86 5.65 -2.32 -13.40
C CYS A 86 5.56 -2.55 -14.91
N ALA A 87 5.26 -1.49 -15.69
CA ALA A 87 5.15 -1.59 -17.13
C ALA A 87 6.50 -1.77 -17.84
N ASN A 88 7.61 -1.31 -17.23
CA ASN A 88 8.90 -1.23 -17.91
C ASN A 88 10.03 -2.02 -17.25
N PHE A 89 9.88 -2.41 -15.97
CA PHE A 89 10.96 -3.02 -15.19
C PHE A 89 10.50 -4.27 -14.43
N THR A 90 11.47 -5.17 -14.22
CA THR A 90 11.25 -6.44 -13.52
C THR A 90 11.76 -6.38 -12.08
N ARG A 91 11.29 -7.31 -11.24
CA ARG A 91 11.82 -7.50 -9.88
C ARG A 91 13.33 -7.79 -9.89
N ALA A 92 13.81 -8.57 -10.87
CA ALA A 92 15.25 -8.85 -11.05
C ALA A 92 16.06 -7.57 -11.31
N TYR A 93 15.54 -6.66 -12.13
CA TYR A 93 16.20 -5.39 -12.40
C TYR A 93 16.24 -4.49 -11.16
N LEU A 94 15.12 -4.36 -10.46
CA LEU A 94 15.07 -3.64 -9.18
C LEU A 94 16.01 -4.25 -8.14
N HIS A 95 16.03 -5.59 -8.01
CA HIS A 95 16.97 -6.30 -7.15
C HIS A 95 18.42 -5.93 -7.46
N HIS A 96 18.78 -5.90 -8.74
CA HIS A 96 20.13 -5.48 -9.19
C HIS A 96 20.41 -4.03 -8.77
N LEU A 97 19.51 -3.09 -9.08
CA LEU A 97 19.70 -1.67 -8.77
C LEU A 97 19.89 -1.42 -7.27
N PHE A 98 19.10 -2.06 -6.43
CA PHE A 98 19.25 -1.93 -4.96
C PHE A 98 20.56 -2.49 -4.46
N ASN A 99 21.02 -3.63 -4.98
CA ASN A 99 22.31 -4.20 -4.58
C ASN A 99 23.52 -3.43 -5.13
N ALA A 100 23.34 -2.71 -6.25
CA ALA A 100 24.35 -1.81 -6.81
C ALA A 100 24.32 -0.40 -6.17
N ASN A 101 23.40 -0.14 -5.23
CA ASN A 101 23.17 1.17 -4.61
C ASN A 101 22.84 2.29 -5.60
N GLU A 102 22.19 1.96 -6.70
CA GLU A 102 21.75 2.93 -7.70
C GLU A 102 20.54 3.74 -7.22
N VAL A 103 20.60 5.07 -7.32
CA VAL A 103 19.51 5.98 -6.89
C VAL A 103 18.19 5.68 -7.61
N LEU A 104 18.27 5.25 -8.87
CA LEU A 104 17.11 4.87 -9.68
C LEU A 104 16.24 3.81 -9.00
N SER A 105 16.83 2.91 -8.19
CA SER A 105 16.10 1.91 -7.43
C SER A 105 15.00 2.50 -6.54
N ALA A 106 15.36 3.52 -5.74
CA ALA A 106 14.44 4.19 -4.83
C ALA A 106 13.38 5.00 -5.59
N THR A 107 13.76 5.60 -6.73
CA THR A 107 12.83 6.35 -7.59
C THR A 107 11.75 5.43 -8.17
N LEU A 108 12.13 4.31 -8.79
CA LEU A 108 11.20 3.34 -9.37
C LEU A 108 10.30 2.70 -8.31
N ALA A 109 10.88 2.35 -7.16
CA ALA A 109 10.14 1.80 -6.03
C ALA A 109 9.13 2.83 -5.46
N ALA A 110 9.50 4.13 -5.39
CA ALA A 110 8.59 5.19 -4.94
C ALA A 110 7.43 5.38 -5.90
N ILE A 111 7.67 5.41 -7.22
CA ILE A 111 6.63 5.48 -8.25
C ILE A 111 5.62 4.35 -8.07
N HIS A 112 6.10 3.12 -7.87
CA HIS A 112 5.22 1.97 -7.66
C HIS A 112 4.43 2.08 -6.34
N ASN A 113 5.10 2.36 -5.23
CA ASN A 113 4.45 2.42 -3.93
C ASN A 113 3.40 3.53 -3.85
N VAL A 114 3.69 4.72 -4.39
CA VAL A 114 2.71 5.82 -4.45
C VAL A 114 1.50 5.41 -5.29
N ARG A 115 1.72 4.79 -6.46
CA ARG A 115 0.63 4.29 -7.30
C ARG A 115 -0.23 3.27 -6.57
N PHE A 116 0.36 2.33 -5.85
CA PHE A 116 -0.37 1.35 -5.05
C PHE A 116 -1.33 2.02 -4.06
N TYR A 117 -0.86 3.04 -3.33
CA TYR A 117 -1.68 3.77 -2.37
C TYR A 117 -2.81 4.57 -3.04
N LEU A 118 -2.53 5.22 -4.16
CA LEU A 118 -3.55 5.95 -4.93
C LEU A 118 -4.62 5.00 -5.46
N ASP A 119 -4.23 3.85 -5.98
CA ASP A 119 -5.17 2.83 -6.49
C ASP A 119 -6.02 2.24 -5.35
N LEU A 120 -5.43 2.01 -4.16
CA LEU A 120 -6.16 1.55 -2.97
C LEU A 120 -7.25 2.55 -2.56
N VAL A 121 -6.90 3.84 -2.47
CA VAL A 121 -7.86 4.89 -2.07
C VAL A 121 -8.93 5.08 -3.15
N ALA A 122 -8.57 5.02 -4.43
CA ALA A 122 -9.52 5.08 -5.52
C ALA A 122 -10.52 3.92 -5.50
N ALA A 123 -10.03 2.69 -5.27
CA ALA A 123 -10.88 1.51 -5.15
C ALA A 123 -11.81 1.59 -3.91
N ALA A 124 -11.30 2.09 -2.78
CA ALA A 124 -12.09 2.34 -1.59
C ALA A 124 -13.22 3.35 -1.86
N ARG A 125 -12.93 4.45 -2.57
CA ARG A 125 -13.93 5.46 -2.98
C ARG A 125 -15.02 4.84 -3.83
N THR A 126 -14.65 4.11 -4.89
CA THR A 126 -15.62 3.44 -5.77
C THR A 126 -16.50 2.48 -4.97
N ALA A 127 -15.94 1.72 -4.03
CA ALA A 127 -16.71 0.80 -3.19
C ALA A 127 -17.69 1.52 -2.27
N ILE A 128 -17.36 2.73 -1.77
CA ILE A 128 -18.27 3.58 -1.00
C ILE A 128 -19.43 4.06 -1.89
N GLU A 129 -19.15 4.56 -3.09
CA GLU A 129 -20.14 5.09 -4.03
C GLU A 129 -21.21 4.05 -4.42
N VAL A 130 -20.85 2.76 -4.46
CA VAL A 130 -21.76 1.65 -4.74
C VAL A 130 -22.26 0.92 -3.49
N ASN A 131 -22.06 1.49 -2.28
CA ASN A 131 -22.43 0.91 -0.98
C ASN A 131 -21.88 -0.52 -0.73
N ASP A 132 -20.69 -0.83 -1.23
CA ASP A 132 -20.05 -2.16 -1.14
C ASP A 132 -18.71 -2.14 -0.36
N PHE A 133 -18.45 -1.08 0.40
CA PHE A 133 -17.17 -0.87 1.07
C PHE A 133 -16.79 -2.00 2.03
N THR A 134 -17.77 -2.57 2.76
CA THR A 134 -17.50 -3.67 3.71
C THR A 134 -16.95 -4.90 3.01
N ARG A 135 -17.52 -5.27 1.86
CA ARG A 135 -17.03 -6.40 1.05
C ARG A 135 -15.65 -6.10 0.48
N PHE A 136 -15.45 -4.91 -0.08
CA PHE A 136 -14.16 -4.45 -0.57
C PHE A 136 -13.08 -4.55 0.51
N LYS A 137 -13.32 -3.98 1.69
CA LYS A 137 -12.38 -3.99 2.82
C LYS A 137 -12.00 -5.42 3.21
N ASN A 138 -12.99 -6.29 3.38
CA ASN A 138 -12.73 -7.67 3.80
C ASN A 138 -11.93 -8.44 2.75
N ALA A 139 -12.29 -8.34 1.48
CA ALA A 139 -11.57 -8.97 0.38
C ALA A 139 -10.13 -8.44 0.26
N PHE A 140 -9.94 -7.11 0.39
CA PHE A 140 -8.61 -6.52 0.39
C PHE A 140 -7.75 -7.03 1.55
N LEU A 141 -8.27 -7.03 2.77
CA LEU A 141 -7.52 -7.48 3.95
C LEU A 141 -7.20 -8.98 3.88
N GLU A 142 -8.13 -9.80 3.40
CA GLU A 142 -7.92 -11.23 3.20
C GLU A 142 -6.77 -11.49 2.20
N GLU A 143 -6.78 -10.82 1.05
CA GLU A 143 -5.73 -10.96 0.03
C GLU A 143 -4.39 -10.37 0.51
N TYR A 144 -4.42 -9.17 1.09
CA TYR A 144 -3.21 -8.42 1.49
C TYR A 144 -2.49 -9.03 2.70
N LEU A 145 -3.24 -9.56 3.67
CA LEU A 145 -2.70 -10.17 4.90
C LEU A 145 -2.49 -11.68 4.78
N ARG A 146 -2.83 -12.27 3.64
CA ARG A 146 -2.66 -13.69 3.40
C ARG A 146 -1.20 -14.08 3.60
N ASP A 147 -0.98 -15.05 4.48
CA ASP A 147 0.36 -15.60 4.69
C ASP A 147 0.66 -16.65 3.62
N ASP A 148 1.27 -16.22 2.53
CA ASP A 148 1.70 -17.11 1.44
C ASP A 148 3.02 -17.84 1.77
N GLY A 149 3.40 -17.91 3.06
CA GLY A 149 4.67 -18.52 3.51
C GLY A 149 5.90 -17.75 3.00
N GLN A 150 5.75 -16.45 2.74
CA GLN A 150 6.83 -15.62 2.22
C GLN A 150 7.76 -15.19 3.35
N PRO A 151 8.97 -15.75 3.47
CA PRO A 151 9.92 -15.29 4.47
C PRO A 151 10.35 -13.85 4.17
N GLY A 152 10.14 -12.94 5.14
CA GLY A 152 10.65 -11.56 5.08
C GLY A 152 9.59 -10.47 4.94
N ARG A 153 8.44 -10.65 5.60
CA ARG A 153 7.55 -9.51 5.94
C ARG A 153 8.18 -8.61 7.00
#